data_12a3a883828a2c037b78d81276685fd4
#
_entry.id   12a3a883828a2c037b78d81276685fd4
#
_cell.length_a   1.000
_cell.length_b   1.000
_cell.length_c   1.000
_cell.angle_alpha   90.00
_cell.angle_beta   90.00
_cell.angle_gamma   90.00
#
_symmetry.space_group_name_H-M   'P 1'
#
loop_
_entity.id
_entity.type
_entity.pdbx_description
1 polymer ?
#
loop_
_entity_poly.entity_id
_entity_poly.type
_entity_poly.pdbx_seq_one_letter_code
_entity_poly.pdbx_strand_id
1 'polypeptide(L)'
;MKAVRYHSYGGSDVLVYEEAGRPVPGVGQVVVQVAGTSYNDADSGLRAGLRQDMLPLALPHIPGLDLAGVITALGEGVSEWRVGDAVVALLPADAPGAAAEYVAVSAEALATAPHTVGLADAAALPLVGLTAWQALFEHADLKPGQSILINGAGSAVGGYAVQLAAQAGAIVTATAGARSRDRVRSYGADRIVDYAVTPVVQALAGQHFDVVLQLAPAGPEENAHLVDLVADGGAFVSVTTPGPQDAGRGVRAVHVFGRSDAAQLTELVARVDAGELVIEVAERLPLADLATVHARAAGRFARIAELAARAEGGVLAERLRADPAAVRAPAAAGELVGKTVLTP
;
A
#
# COMPACT_ATOMS: atom_id res chain seq x y z
N MET A 1 7.53 8.03 -25.37
CA MET A 1 6.42 7.48 -24.62
C MET A 1 5.80 8.54 -23.74
N LYS A 2 4.50 8.42 -23.41
CA LYS A 2 3.88 9.27 -22.40
C LYS A 2 4.21 8.76 -21.01
N ALA A 3 4.40 9.69 -20.05
CA ALA A 3 4.62 9.40 -18.64
C ALA A 3 4.16 10.58 -17.78
N VAL A 4 3.78 10.31 -16.53
CA VAL A 4 3.68 11.35 -15.52
C VAL A 4 5.01 11.44 -14.78
N ARG A 5 5.57 12.65 -14.69
CA ARG A 5 6.85 12.91 -14.03
C ARG A 5 6.75 14.10 -13.09
N TYR A 6 7.67 14.16 -12.14
CA TYR A 6 7.93 15.39 -11.38
C TYR A 6 9.41 15.73 -11.40
N HIS A 7 9.69 17.04 -11.59
CA HIS A 7 11.03 17.59 -11.78
C HIS A 7 11.60 18.14 -10.47
N SER A 8 10.76 18.28 -9.46
CA SER A 8 11.11 18.70 -8.10
C SER A 8 10.17 18.02 -7.11
N TYR A 9 10.59 17.87 -5.88
CA TYR A 9 9.68 17.48 -4.80
C TYR A 9 8.65 18.60 -4.56
N GLY A 10 7.45 18.24 -4.08
CA GLY A 10 6.41 19.24 -3.82
C GLY A 10 5.00 18.66 -3.68
N GLY A 11 3.97 19.48 -3.87
CA GLY A 11 2.57 19.13 -3.89
C GLY A 11 2.15 18.35 -5.14
N SER A 12 0.87 18.01 -5.27
CA SER A 12 0.34 17.29 -6.45
C SER A 12 0.50 18.06 -7.77
N ASP A 13 0.71 19.37 -7.70
CA ASP A 13 0.91 20.29 -8.83
C ASP A 13 2.28 20.15 -9.53
N VAL A 14 3.25 19.46 -8.90
CA VAL A 14 4.54 19.16 -9.56
C VAL A 14 4.46 17.99 -10.55
N LEU A 15 3.34 17.25 -10.57
CA LEU A 15 3.13 16.14 -11.49
C LEU A 15 2.74 16.62 -12.88
N VAL A 16 3.52 16.26 -13.89
CA VAL A 16 3.34 16.66 -15.28
C VAL A 16 3.20 15.43 -16.18
N TYR A 17 2.12 15.37 -16.96
CA TYR A 17 1.95 14.36 -18.00
C TYR A 17 2.62 14.82 -19.28
N GLU A 18 3.72 14.19 -19.65
CA GLU A 18 4.61 14.67 -20.72
C GLU A 18 5.27 13.54 -21.51
N GLU A 19 6.03 13.89 -22.53
CA GLU A 19 6.86 12.95 -23.28
C GLU A 19 8.13 12.59 -22.48
N ALA A 20 8.44 11.28 -22.45
CA ALA A 20 9.65 10.72 -21.87
C ALA A 20 10.33 9.74 -22.85
N GLY A 21 11.60 9.49 -22.65
CA GLY A 21 12.30 8.45 -23.41
C GLY A 21 11.73 7.06 -23.10
N ARG A 22 11.58 6.21 -24.11
CA ARG A 22 11.21 4.81 -23.88
C ARG A 22 12.41 4.09 -23.26
N PRO A 23 12.22 3.30 -22.18
CA PRO A 23 13.31 2.58 -21.53
C PRO A 23 13.84 1.45 -22.44
N VAL A 24 15.12 1.13 -22.26
CA VAL A 24 15.77 -0.04 -22.85
C VAL A 24 16.14 -0.97 -21.70
N PRO A 25 15.92 -2.29 -21.80
CA PRO A 25 16.20 -3.21 -20.71
C PRO A 25 17.72 -3.35 -20.53
N GLY A 26 18.20 -3.23 -19.28
CA GLY A 26 19.56 -3.59 -18.89
C GLY A 26 19.70 -5.09 -18.68
N VAL A 27 20.90 -5.53 -18.24
CA VAL A 27 21.18 -6.92 -17.87
C VAL A 27 20.24 -7.34 -16.73
N GLY A 28 19.56 -8.48 -16.86
CA GLY A 28 18.59 -9.00 -15.91
C GLY A 28 17.27 -8.22 -15.83
N GLN A 29 17.04 -7.28 -16.75
CA GLN A 29 15.80 -6.50 -16.80
C GLN A 29 14.92 -6.88 -17.99
N VAL A 30 13.64 -6.56 -17.88
CA VAL A 30 12.68 -6.58 -18.98
C VAL A 30 12.06 -5.20 -19.17
N VAL A 31 11.52 -4.91 -20.34
CA VAL A 31 10.62 -3.76 -20.56
C VAL A 31 9.19 -4.26 -20.60
N VAL A 32 8.37 -3.68 -19.74
CA VAL A 32 6.95 -3.97 -19.66
C VAL A 32 6.17 -2.80 -20.28
N GLN A 33 5.26 -3.11 -21.18
CA GLN A 33 4.19 -2.19 -21.58
C GLN A 33 3.16 -2.19 -20.45
N VAL A 34 2.96 -1.05 -19.82
CA VAL A 34 2.07 -0.89 -18.67
C VAL A 34 0.61 -0.99 -19.12
N ALA A 35 -0.13 -1.91 -18.52
CA ALA A 35 -1.58 -1.98 -18.64
C ALA A 35 -2.26 -1.18 -17.53
N GLY A 36 -1.64 -1.11 -16.35
CA GLY A 36 -2.10 -0.34 -15.22
C GLY A 36 -1.06 -0.16 -14.14
N THR A 37 -1.17 0.92 -13.42
CA THR A 37 -0.53 1.20 -12.12
C THR A 37 -1.58 1.60 -11.11
N SER A 38 -1.27 1.65 -9.82
CA SER A 38 -2.25 2.08 -8.82
C SER A 38 -1.68 3.13 -7.89
N TYR A 39 -2.55 4.04 -7.42
CA TYR A 39 -2.17 5.06 -6.44
C TYR A 39 -2.01 4.46 -5.04
N ASN A 40 -0.95 4.87 -4.35
CA ASN A 40 -0.67 4.60 -2.94
C ASN A 40 -0.26 5.88 -2.20
N ASP A 41 -0.54 5.97 -0.89
CA ASP A 41 -0.08 7.11 -0.08
C ASP A 41 1.46 7.20 -0.04
N ALA A 42 2.16 6.07 -0.24
CA ALA A 42 3.61 6.03 -0.39
C ALA A 42 4.10 6.86 -1.59
N ASP A 43 3.40 6.82 -2.74
CA ASP A 43 3.73 7.66 -3.91
C ASP A 43 3.65 9.16 -3.58
N SER A 44 2.67 9.57 -2.75
CA SER A 44 2.58 10.94 -2.27
C SER A 44 3.74 11.32 -1.35
N GLY A 45 4.18 10.39 -0.48
CA GLY A 45 5.32 10.58 0.41
C GLY A 45 6.63 10.76 -0.33
N LEU A 46 6.86 9.93 -1.36
CA LEU A 46 8.03 10.03 -2.24
C LEU A 46 8.04 11.36 -3.01
N ARG A 47 6.93 11.69 -3.66
CA ARG A 47 6.77 12.95 -4.40
C ARG A 47 6.94 14.19 -3.52
N ALA A 48 6.43 14.15 -2.29
CA ALA A 48 6.58 15.24 -1.32
C ALA A 48 8.00 15.35 -0.73
N GLY A 49 8.90 14.40 -1.02
CA GLY A 49 10.26 14.38 -0.52
C GLY A 49 10.38 14.11 0.98
N LEU A 50 9.36 13.51 1.61
CA LEU A 50 9.36 13.30 3.07
C LEU A 50 10.52 12.44 3.57
N ARG A 51 11.06 11.58 2.70
CA ARG A 51 12.17 10.66 3.01
C ARG A 51 13.38 10.86 2.08
N GLN A 52 13.50 12.02 1.42
CA GLN A 52 14.56 12.27 0.42
C GLN A 52 15.99 12.17 0.98
N ASP A 53 16.20 12.32 2.31
CA ASP A 53 17.52 12.15 2.92
C ASP A 53 17.92 10.68 3.06
N MET A 54 16.92 9.78 3.19
CA MET A 54 17.17 8.33 3.31
C MET A 54 17.04 7.65 1.95
N LEU A 55 16.20 8.18 1.07
CA LEU A 55 15.91 7.67 -0.27
C LEU A 55 15.92 8.84 -1.28
N PRO A 56 17.08 9.33 -1.70
CA PRO A 56 17.18 10.37 -2.71
C PRO A 56 16.75 9.83 -4.07
N LEU A 57 15.81 10.49 -4.74
CA LEU A 57 15.33 10.09 -6.06
C LEU A 57 16.07 10.85 -7.18
N ALA A 58 16.34 10.17 -8.28
CA ALA A 58 16.79 10.82 -9.50
C ALA A 58 15.61 11.60 -10.12
N LEU A 59 15.81 12.90 -10.36
CA LEU A 59 14.80 13.77 -10.99
C LEU A 59 15.18 14.08 -12.45
N PRO A 60 14.23 14.16 -13.38
CA PRO A 60 12.79 13.95 -13.17
C PRO A 60 12.44 12.50 -12.86
N HIS A 61 11.55 12.26 -11.89
CA HIS A 61 11.15 10.93 -11.46
C HIS A 61 9.75 10.56 -11.98
N ILE A 62 9.57 9.30 -12.35
CA ILE A 62 8.26 8.70 -12.71
C ILE A 62 7.74 7.96 -11.48
N PRO A 63 6.59 8.35 -10.88
CA PRO A 63 5.98 7.63 -9.76
C PRO A 63 5.29 6.33 -10.20
N GLY A 64 4.67 5.63 -9.23
CA GLY A 64 3.86 4.44 -9.47
C GLY A 64 4.60 3.16 -9.08
N LEU A 65 4.35 2.70 -7.86
CA LEU A 65 5.01 1.52 -7.28
C LEU A 65 4.42 0.20 -7.78
N ASP A 66 3.14 0.18 -8.11
CA ASP A 66 2.45 -1.01 -8.60
C ASP A 66 2.53 -1.11 -10.12
N LEU A 67 2.83 -2.29 -10.63
CA LEU A 67 2.89 -2.62 -12.04
C LEU A 67 1.98 -3.79 -12.39
N ALA A 68 1.19 -3.63 -13.43
CA ALA A 68 0.61 -4.71 -14.21
C ALA A 68 0.80 -4.40 -15.70
N GLY A 69 1.22 -5.37 -16.50
CA GLY A 69 1.49 -5.15 -17.92
C GLY A 69 1.98 -6.36 -18.68
N VAL A 70 2.47 -6.13 -19.89
CA VAL A 70 2.95 -7.18 -20.79
C VAL A 70 4.42 -6.93 -21.14
N ILE A 71 5.25 -7.96 -21.06
CA ILE A 71 6.67 -7.87 -21.43
C ILE A 71 6.79 -7.63 -22.93
N THR A 72 7.56 -6.61 -23.33
CA THR A 72 7.79 -6.23 -24.74
C THR A 72 9.23 -6.34 -25.19
N ALA A 73 10.18 -6.41 -24.25
CA ALA A 73 11.60 -6.63 -24.54
C ALA A 73 12.28 -7.30 -23.36
N LEU A 74 13.29 -8.10 -23.64
CA LEU A 74 14.14 -8.80 -22.66
C LEU A 74 15.55 -8.25 -22.73
N GLY A 75 16.18 -8.02 -21.59
CA GLY A 75 17.59 -7.72 -21.46
C GLY A 75 18.45 -8.98 -21.45
N GLU A 76 19.75 -8.77 -21.54
CA GLU A 76 20.71 -9.86 -21.46
C GLU A 76 20.58 -10.62 -20.12
N GLY A 77 20.67 -11.97 -20.17
CA GLY A 77 20.59 -12.85 -19.01
C GLY A 77 19.19 -13.24 -18.57
N VAL A 78 18.12 -12.67 -19.15
CA VAL A 78 16.74 -13.06 -18.84
C VAL A 78 16.36 -14.28 -19.67
N SER A 79 16.03 -15.39 -19.01
CA SER A 79 15.66 -16.67 -19.65
C SER A 79 14.32 -17.24 -19.18
N GLU A 80 13.85 -16.84 -18.01
CA GLU A 80 12.59 -17.31 -17.37
C GLU A 80 11.34 -16.63 -17.91
N TRP A 81 11.47 -15.52 -18.61
CA TRP A 81 10.37 -14.74 -19.16
C TRP A 81 10.41 -14.70 -20.71
N ARG A 82 9.27 -14.38 -21.31
CA ARG A 82 9.11 -14.22 -22.77
C ARG A 82 8.38 -12.92 -23.08
N VAL A 83 8.67 -12.38 -24.26
CA VAL A 83 7.86 -11.29 -24.83
C VAL A 83 6.43 -11.79 -25.01
N GLY A 84 5.47 -11.03 -24.50
CA GLY A 84 4.06 -11.36 -24.49
C GLY A 84 3.56 -11.89 -23.13
N ASP A 85 4.44 -12.21 -22.18
CA ASP A 85 4.02 -12.63 -20.84
C ASP A 85 3.37 -11.47 -20.10
N ALA A 86 2.20 -11.73 -19.49
CA ALA A 86 1.51 -10.80 -18.63
C ALA A 86 2.05 -10.91 -17.18
N VAL A 87 2.41 -9.78 -16.59
CA VAL A 87 3.13 -9.73 -15.31
C VAL A 87 2.58 -8.68 -14.38
N VAL A 88 2.81 -8.88 -13.08
CA VAL A 88 2.62 -7.91 -12.00
C VAL A 88 3.90 -7.78 -11.17
N ALA A 89 4.12 -6.61 -10.59
CA ALA A 89 5.26 -6.39 -9.68
C ALA A 89 5.00 -5.23 -8.72
N LEU A 90 5.69 -5.26 -7.58
CA LEU A 90 5.96 -4.10 -6.75
C LEU A 90 7.33 -3.54 -7.13
N LEU A 91 7.35 -2.33 -7.67
CA LEU A 91 8.58 -1.68 -8.13
C LEU A 91 9.37 -1.06 -6.96
N PRO A 92 10.71 -0.99 -7.06
CA PRO A 92 11.54 -0.27 -6.09
C PRO A 92 11.18 1.23 -6.07
N ALA A 93 11.14 1.81 -4.89
CA ALA A 93 10.75 3.22 -4.72
C ALA A 93 11.78 4.23 -5.27
N ASP A 94 13.03 3.81 -5.44
CA ASP A 94 14.16 4.62 -5.95
C ASP A 94 14.39 4.46 -7.46
N ALA A 95 13.63 3.59 -8.13
CA ALA A 95 13.66 3.40 -9.57
C ALA A 95 12.47 4.11 -10.25
N PRO A 96 12.55 4.37 -11.58
CA PRO A 96 11.40 4.85 -12.34
C PRO A 96 10.20 3.92 -12.19
N GLY A 97 9.04 4.50 -11.86
CA GLY A 97 7.80 3.76 -11.61
C GLY A 97 6.96 3.49 -12.86
N ALA A 98 5.78 2.93 -12.64
CA ALA A 98 4.85 2.48 -13.66
C ALA A 98 3.84 3.57 -14.11
N ALA A 99 3.98 4.83 -13.68
CA ALA A 99 3.15 5.93 -14.20
C ALA A 99 3.61 6.38 -15.59
N ALA A 100 3.75 5.43 -16.53
CA ALA A 100 4.21 5.60 -17.90
C ALA A 100 3.64 4.50 -18.81
N GLU A 101 3.76 4.67 -20.13
CA GLU A 101 3.39 3.61 -21.08
C GLU A 101 4.33 2.38 -21.02
N TYR A 102 5.59 2.58 -20.61
CA TYR A 102 6.59 1.51 -20.50
C TYR A 102 7.49 1.74 -19.30
N VAL A 103 7.91 0.65 -18.68
CA VAL A 103 8.87 0.65 -17.57
C VAL A 103 9.89 -0.48 -17.73
N ALA A 104 11.17 -0.21 -17.39
CA ALA A 104 12.19 -1.25 -17.24
C ALA A 104 12.21 -1.73 -15.79
N VAL A 105 12.18 -3.04 -15.59
CA VAL A 105 12.10 -3.66 -14.25
C VAL A 105 12.97 -4.90 -14.20
N SER A 106 13.53 -5.23 -13.01
CA SER A 106 14.22 -6.49 -12.78
C SER A 106 13.30 -7.68 -13.05
N ALA A 107 13.76 -8.64 -13.81
CA ALA A 107 13.04 -9.89 -14.08
C ALA A 107 12.71 -10.67 -12.78
N GLU A 108 13.57 -10.56 -11.77
CA GLU A 108 13.41 -11.21 -10.46
C GLU A 108 12.25 -10.63 -9.62
N ALA A 109 11.80 -9.39 -9.91
CA ALA A 109 10.71 -8.75 -9.18
C ALA A 109 9.33 -9.15 -9.70
N LEU A 110 9.24 -9.86 -10.83
CA LEU A 110 8.01 -10.18 -11.53
C LEU A 110 7.34 -11.43 -10.98
N ALA A 111 6.01 -11.38 -10.95
CA ALA A 111 5.13 -12.55 -10.90
C ALA A 111 4.22 -12.57 -12.13
N THR A 112 3.78 -13.75 -12.57
CA THR A 112 2.76 -13.86 -13.61
C THR A 112 1.50 -13.14 -13.17
N ALA A 113 0.87 -12.36 -14.05
CA ALA A 113 -0.37 -11.66 -13.73
C ALA A 113 -1.54 -12.67 -13.57
N PRO A 114 -2.51 -12.38 -12.69
CA PRO A 114 -3.71 -13.21 -12.61
C PRO A 114 -4.49 -13.17 -13.93
N HIS A 115 -5.10 -14.32 -14.30
CA HIS A 115 -5.87 -14.45 -15.54
C HIS A 115 -7.39 -14.34 -15.34
N THR A 116 -7.86 -14.34 -14.10
CA THR A 116 -9.30 -14.25 -13.76
C THR A 116 -9.80 -12.81 -13.63
N VAL A 117 -8.90 -11.84 -13.63
CA VAL A 117 -9.22 -10.40 -13.55
C VAL A 117 -8.63 -9.63 -14.74
N GLY A 118 -9.15 -8.43 -15.00
CA GLY A 118 -8.56 -7.57 -16.03
C GLY A 118 -7.11 -7.21 -15.69
N LEU A 119 -6.21 -7.24 -16.71
CA LEU A 119 -4.78 -7.03 -16.47
C LEU A 119 -4.48 -5.68 -15.79
N ALA A 120 -5.15 -4.60 -16.18
CA ALA A 120 -4.97 -3.30 -15.53
C ALA A 120 -5.37 -3.33 -14.04
N ASP A 121 -6.44 -4.05 -13.70
CA ASP A 121 -6.95 -4.17 -12.34
C ASP A 121 -5.98 -4.95 -11.43
N ALA A 122 -5.20 -5.86 -12.01
CA ALA A 122 -4.17 -6.59 -11.28
C ALA A 122 -3.12 -5.66 -10.64
N ALA A 123 -2.95 -4.43 -11.13
CA ALA A 123 -2.12 -3.41 -10.50
C ALA A 123 -2.63 -2.98 -9.10
N ALA A 124 -3.84 -3.33 -8.71
CA ALA A 124 -4.35 -3.06 -7.37
C ALA A 124 -3.88 -4.08 -6.31
N LEU A 125 -3.08 -5.07 -6.69
CA LEU A 125 -2.62 -6.16 -5.82
C LEU A 125 -1.23 -5.94 -5.19
N PRO A 126 -0.15 -5.56 -5.92
CA PRO A 126 1.21 -5.80 -5.44
C PRO A 126 1.52 -5.16 -4.09
N LEU A 127 1.52 -3.82 -3.97
CA LEU A 127 1.93 -3.15 -2.73
C LEU A 127 1.02 -3.53 -1.56
N VAL A 128 -0.29 -3.41 -1.74
CA VAL A 128 -1.24 -3.59 -0.62
C VAL A 128 -1.42 -5.06 -0.25
N GLY A 129 -1.35 -5.98 -1.22
CA GLY A 129 -1.37 -7.43 -1.00
C GLY A 129 -0.11 -7.90 -0.27
N LEU A 130 1.08 -7.49 -0.74
CA LEU A 130 2.35 -7.81 -0.08
C LEU A 130 2.44 -7.20 1.32
N THR A 131 1.96 -5.97 1.51
CA THR A 131 1.93 -5.34 2.84
C THR A 131 1.04 -6.14 3.81
N ALA A 132 -0.15 -6.56 3.37
CA ALA A 132 -1.05 -7.37 4.19
C ALA A 132 -0.43 -8.75 4.51
N TRP A 133 0.14 -9.42 3.50
CA TRP A 133 0.81 -10.71 3.66
C TRP A 133 1.95 -10.64 4.67
N GLN A 134 2.88 -9.71 4.48
CA GLN A 134 4.05 -9.55 5.33
C GLN A 134 3.67 -9.16 6.77
N ALA A 135 2.70 -8.24 6.92
CA ALA A 135 2.20 -7.86 8.24
C ALA A 135 1.61 -9.05 9.01
N LEU A 136 0.83 -9.90 8.35
CA LEU A 136 0.16 -11.03 8.99
C LEU A 136 1.10 -12.21 9.24
N PHE A 137 1.87 -12.61 8.24
CA PHE A 137 2.58 -13.91 8.27
C PHE A 137 4.06 -13.81 8.62
N GLU A 138 4.74 -12.71 8.26
CA GLU A 138 6.16 -12.55 8.63
C GLU A 138 6.32 -11.81 9.97
N HIS A 139 5.52 -10.75 10.18
CA HIS A 139 5.71 -9.90 11.35
C HIS A 139 4.81 -10.29 12.52
N ALA A 140 3.54 -10.55 12.30
CA ALA A 140 2.64 -11.01 13.35
C ALA A 140 2.80 -12.51 13.66
N ASP A 141 3.27 -13.31 12.68
CA ASP A 141 3.34 -14.78 12.75
C ASP A 141 1.97 -15.39 13.09
N LEU A 142 0.91 -14.87 12.43
CA LEU A 142 -0.48 -15.24 12.69
C LEU A 142 -0.73 -16.72 12.43
N LYS A 143 -1.33 -17.40 13.42
CA LYS A 143 -1.64 -18.84 13.39
C LYS A 143 -3.15 -19.09 13.35
N PRO A 144 -3.59 -20.24 12.82
CA PRO A 144 -4.98 -20.67 12.91
C PRO A 144 -5.50 -20.66 14.37
N GLY A 145 -6.73 -20.19 14.56
CA GLY A 145 -7.38 -20.11 15.86
C GLY A 145 -7.00 -18.89 16.70
N GLN A 146 -5.99 -18.12 16.33
CA GLN A 146 -5.67 -16.87 17.00
C GLN A 146 -6.70 -15.78 16.72
N SER A 147 -6.87 -14.88 17.67
CA SER A 147 -7.71 -13.69 17.56
C SER A 147 -6.91 -12.52 17.00
N ILE A 148 -7.47 -11.83 16.00
CA ILE A 148 -6.86 -10.63 15.43
C ILE A 148 -7.83 -9.46 15.41
N LEU A 149 -7.35 -8.28 15.83
CA LEU A 149 -8.01 -7.00 15.57
C LEU A 149 -7.37 -6.34 14.36
N ILE A 150 -8.13 -6.11 13.29
CA ILE A 150 -7.70 -5.34 12.12
C ILE A 150 -8.33 -3.94 12.22
N ASN A 151 -7.57 -2.97 12.71
CA ASN A 151 -8.01 -1.59 12.81
C ASN A 151 -7.73 -0.85 11.49
N GLY A 152 -8.78 -0.39 10.80
CA GLY A 152 -8.71 0.18 9.46
C GLY A 152 -8.99 -0.85 8.35
N ALA A 153 -9.81 -1.86 8.63
CA ALA A 153 -10.17 -2.92 7.69
C ALA A 153 -10.86 -2.42 6.40
N GLY A 154 -11.45 -1.24 6.42
CA GLY A 154 -12.04 -0.60 5.24
C GLY A 154 -11.02 -0.02 4.24
N SER A 155 -9.72 0.03 4.58
CA SER A 155 -8.65 0.46 3.68
C SER A 155 -8.30 -0.60 2.64
N ALA A 156 -7.49 -0.24 1.63
CA ALA A 156 -7.05 -1.19 0.61
C ALA A 156 -6.23 -2.35 1.23
N VAL A 157 -5.24 -2.04 2.09
CA VAL A 157 -4.48 -3.08 2.82
C VAL A 157 -5.40 -3.89 3.72
N GLY A 158 -6.36 -3.21 4.39
CA GLY A 158 -7.30 -3.86 5.31
C GLY A 158 -8.20 -4.89 4.63
N GLY A 159 -8.64 -4.62 3.40
CA GLY A 159 -9.45 -5.57 2.63
C GLY A 159 -8.70 -6.87 2.36
N TYR A 160 -7.42 -6.80 1.97
CA TYR A 160 -6.57 -8.00 1.82
C TYR A 160 -6.27 -8.66 3.16
N ALA A 161 -5.98 -7.88 4.20
CA ALA A 161 -5.67 -8.42 5.53
C ALA A 161 -6.83 -9.23 6.12
N VAL A 162 -8.08 -8.77 5.95
CA VAL A 162 -9.27 -9.52 6.41
C VAL A 162 -9.39 -10.84 5.68
N GLN A 163 -9.29 -10.85 4.34
CA GLN A 163 -9.40 -12.05 3.53
C GLN A 163 -8.31 -13.08 3.91
N LEU A 164 -7.05 -12.63 3.98
CA LEU A 164 -5.92 -13.50 4.28
C LEU A 164 -5.97 -14.04 5.72
N ALA A 165 -6.36 -13.23 6.71
CA ALA A 165 -6.49 -13.68 8.10
C ALA A 165 -7.63 -14.69 8.26
N ALA A 166 -8.78 -14.46 7.62
CA ALA A 166 -9.91 -15.41 7.64
C ALA A 166 -9.53 -16.74 6.98
N GLN A 167 -8.86 -16.71 5.83
CA GLN A 167 -8.36 -17.91 5.14
C GLN A 167 -7.34 -18.69 5.97
N ALA A 168 -6.53 -17.97 6.76
CA ALA A 168 -5.58 -18.59 7.70
C ALA A 168 -6.26 -19.21 8.93
N GLY A 169 -7.59 -19.10 9.06
CA GLY A 169 -8.34 -19.65 10.18
C GLY A 169 -8.25 -18.80 11.47
N ALA A 170 -7.92 -17.54 11.38
CA ALA A 170 -7.94 -16.60 12.50
C ALA A 170 -9.37 -16.12 12.81
N ILE A 171 -9.62 -15.73 14.07
CA ILE A 171 -10.87 -15.09 14.50
C ILE A 171 -10.74 -13.58 14.30
N VAL A 172 -11.40 -13.06 13.27
CA VAL A 172 -11.18 -11.69 12.79
C VAL A 172 -12.18 -10.71 13.37
N THR A 173 -11.71 -9.79 14.22
CA THR A 173 -12.43 -8.56 14.59
C THR A 173 -11.90 -7.41 13.74
N ALA A 174 -12.78 -6.71 13.02
CA ALA A 174 -12.43 -5.65 12.09
C ALA A 174 -13.08 -4.31 12.47
N THR A 175 -12.40 -3.19 12.27
CA THR A 175 -13.04 -1.87 12.35
C THR A 175 -13.42 -1.38 10.97
N ALA A 176 -14.68 -0.98 10.79
CA ALA A 176 -15.19 -0.47 9.53
C ALA A 176 -16.33 0.52 9.75
N GLY A 177 -16.39 1.58 8.94
CA GLY A 177 -17.55 2.46 8.88
C GLY A 177 -18.63 1.92 7.94
N ALA A 178 -19.76 2.62 7.86
CA ALA A 178 -20.94 2.19 7.09
C ALA A 178 -20.64 1.86 5.62
N ARG A 179 -19.74 2.62 4.96
CA ARG A 179 -19.41 2.43 3.54
C ARG A 179 -18.66 1.12 3.24
N SER A 180 -17.92 0.56 4.21
CA SER A 180 -17.09 -0.64 4.01
C SER A 180 -17.54 -1.86 4.81
N ARG A 181 -18.55 -1.70 5.67
CA ARG A 181 -19.01 -2.75 6.61
C ARG A 181 -19.39 -4.05 5.90
N ASP A 182 -20.26 -3.97 4.88
CA ASP A 182 -20.78 -5.16 4.22
C ASP A 182 -19.67 -5.88 3.43
N ARG A 183 -18.80 -5.12 2.79
CA ARG A 183 -17.62 -5.63 2.11
C ARG A 183 -16.67 -6.34 3.09
N VAL A 184 -16.31 -5.69 4.20
CA VAL A 184 -15.43 -6.27 5.22
C VAL A 184 -16.04 -7.54 5.81
N ARG A 185 -17.37 -7.59 5.97
CA ARG A 185 -18.06 -8.81 6.39
C ARG A 185 -17.98 -9.92 5.35
N SER A 186 -18.18 -9.60 4.07
CA SER A 186 -18.08 -10.58 2.98
C SER A 186 -16.67 -11.13 2.80
N TYR A 187 -15.64 -10.42 3.27
CA TYR A 187 -14.25 -10.86 3.27
C TYR A 187 -13.90 -11.82 4.42
N GLY A 188 -14.83 -12.09 5.34
CA GLY A 188 -14.65 -13.08 6.39
C GLY A 188 -14.39 -12.48 7.79
N ALA A 189 -14.71 -11.20 8.03
CA ALA A 189 -14.68 -10.66 9.39
C ALA A 189 -15.81 -11.27 10.24
N ASP A 190 -15.46 -11.93 11.35
CA ASP A 190 -16.42 -12.51 12.32
C ASP A 190 -17.18 -11.42 13.06
N ARG A 191 -16.47 -10.35 13.42
CA ARG A 191 -17.04 -9.20 14.15
C ARG A 191 -16.59 -7.88 13.52
N ILE A 192 -17.54 -6.93 13.46
CA ILE A 192 -17.24 -5.57 12.97
C ILE A 192 -17.57 -4.56 14.06
N VAL A 193 -16.60 -3.69 14.35
CA VAL A 193 -16.73 -2.52 15.24
C VAL A 193 -16.85 -1.27 14.37
N ASP A 194 -17.94 -0.53 14.56
CA ASP A 194 -18.14 0.76 13.88
C ASP A 194 -17.46 1.88 14.67
N TYR A 195 -16.30 2.29 14.20
CA TYR A 195 -15.50 3.34 14.84
C TYR A 195 -16.14 4.74 14.78
N ALA A 196 -17.14 4.95 13.91
CA ALA A 196 -17.88 6.20 13.83
C ALA A 196 -18.93 6.32 14.94
N VAL A 197 -19.37 5.18 15.52
CA VAL A 197 -20.35 5.14 16.60
C VAL A 197 -19.67 5.11 17.98
N THR A 198 -18.60 4.32 18.11
CA THR A 198 -17.90 4.13 19.39
C THR A 198 -16.39 4.07 19.14
N PRO A 199 -15.57 4.81 19.88
CA PRO A 199 -14.13 4.69 19.82
C PRO A 199 -13.68 3.22 20.01
N VAL A 200 -12.73 2.77 19.20
CA VAL A 200 -12.32 1.36 19.10
C VAL A 200 -11.94 0.77 20.47
N VAL A 201 -11.09 1.50 21.21
CA VAL A 201 -10.63 1.06 22.55
C VAL A 201 -11.80 0.93 23.53
N GLN A 202 -12.79 1.82 23.46
CA GLN A 202 -13.97 1.76 24.29
C GLN A 202 -14.89 0.57 23.91
N ALA A 203 -15.08 0.36 22.59
CA ALA A 203 -15.92 -0.75 22.09
C ALA A 203 -15.35 -2.14 22.39
N LEU A 204 -14.03 -2.21 22.63
CA LEU A 204 -13.28 -3.44 22.88
C LEU A 204 -12.69 -3.51 24.29
N ALA A 205 -13.16 -2.64 25.21
CA ALA A 205 -12.68 -2.60 26.60
C ALA A 205 -12.75 -3.98 27.27
N GLY A 206 -11.64 -4.39 27.90
CA GLY A 206 -11.52 -5.69 28.57
C GLY A 206 -11.32 -6.90 27.65
N GLN A 207 -11.20 -6.69 26.34
CA GLN A 207 -10.84 -7.74 25.37
C GLN A 207 -9.36 -7.65 25.02
N HIS A 208 -8.75 -8.80 24.74
CA HIS A 208 -7.36 -8.88 24.29
C HIS A 208 -7.30 -9.76 23.06
N PHE A 209 -6.38 -9.42 22.13
CA PHE A 209 -6.16 -10.09 20.86
C PHE A 209 -4.73 -10.60 20.80
N ASP A 210 -4.52 -11.78 20.22
CA ASP A 210 -3.18 -12.31 19.96
C ASP A 210 -2.40 -11.38 19.02
N VAL A 211 -3.12 -10.75 18.07
CA VAL A 211 -2.57 -9.79 17.11
C VAL A 211 -3.45 -8.55 17.02
N VAL A 212 -2.84 -7.37 17.03
CA VAL A 212 -3.48 -6.11 16.62
C VAL A 212 -2.75 -5.58 15.37
N LEU A 213 -3.45 -5.54 14.23
CA LEU A 213 -2.97 -4.96 12.99
C LEU A 213 -3.54 -3.55 12.83
N GLN A 214 -2.65 -2.55 12.91
CA GLN A 214 -3.00 -1.13 12.86
C GLN A 214 -2.74 -0.56 11.46
N LEU A 215 -3.81 -0.24 10.74
CA LEU A 215 -3.82 0.28 9.37
C LEU A 215 -4.42 1.68 9.26
N ALA A 216 -5.14 2.13 10.30
CA ALA A 216 -5.69 3.48 10.34
C ALA A 216 -4.61 4.49 10.76
N PRO A 217 -4.65 5.73 10.25
CA PRO A 217 -3.79 6.79 10.76
C PRO A 217 -4.07 7.06 12.24
N ALA A 218 -3.08 6.87 13.11
CA ALA A 218 -3.20 7.06 14.55
C ALA A 218 -1.95 7.76 15.12
N GLY A 219 -2.15 8.56 16.17
CA GLY A 219 -1.04 9.17 16.91
C GLY A 219 -0.39 8.20 17.91
N PRO A 220 0.76 8.59 18.50
CA PRO A 220 1.46 7.77 19.49
C PRO A 220 0.58 7.34 20.68
N GLU A 221 -0.24 8.24 21.20
CA GLU A 221 -1.16 7.98 22.32
C GLU A 221 -2.25 6.95 21.95
N GLU A 222 -2.82 7.10 20.75
CA GLU A 222 -3.83 6.18 20.24
C GLU A 222 -3.24 4.78 19.99
N ASN A 223 -2.02 4.72 19.41
CA ASN A 223 -1.30 3.46 19.25
C ASN A 223 -0.97 2.80 20.60
N ALA A 224 -0.60 3.57 21.63
CA ALA A 224 -0.39 3.04 22.97
C ALA A 224 -1.65 2.39 23.55
N HIS A 225 -2.81 3.05 23.40
CA HIS A 225 -4.09 2.46 23.84
C HIS A 225 -4.49 1.22 23.01
N LEU A 226 -4.13 1.14 21.74
CA LEU A 226 -4.38 -0.06 20.93
C LEU A 226 -3.46 -1.21 21.33
N VAL A 227 -2.25 -0.92 21.81
CA VAL A 227 -1.32 -1.92 22.36
C VAL A 227 -1.90 -2.53 23.64
N ASP A 228 -2.70 -1.79 24.44
CA ASP A 228 -3.39 -2.34 25.62
C ASP A 228 -4.39 -3.45 25.25
N LEU A 229 -4.88 -3.48 24.03
CA LEU A 229 -5.74 -4.54 23.50
C LEU A 229 -4.97 -5.79 23.04
N VAL A 230 -3.63 -5.78 23.04
CA VAL A 230 -2.82 -6.96 22.70
C VAL A 230 -2.71 -7.86 23.92
N ALA A 231 -2.89 -9.16 23.75
CA ALA A 231 -2.64 -10.17 24.79
C ALA A 231 -1.15 -10.20 25.18
N ASP A 232 -0.84 -10.68 26.38
CA ASP A 232 0.53 -10.83 26.85
C ASP A 232 1.31 -11.75 25.89
N GLY A 233 2.48 -11.31 25.45
CA GLY A 233 3.30 -12.02 24.45
C GLY A 233 2.83 -11.92 23.00
N GLY A 234 1.71 -11.21 22.72
CA GLY A 234 1.15 -11.02 21.40
C GLY A 234 1.91 -10.03 20.51
N ALA A 235 1.31 -9.64 19.39
CA ALA A 235 1.92 -8.75 18.42
C ALA A 235 1.06 -7.52 18.12
N PHE A 236 1.68 -6.34 18.14
CA PHE A 236 1.18 -5.09 17.56
C PHE A 236 1.93 -4.80 16.26
N VAL A 237 1.24 -4.85 15.14
CA VAL A 237 1.84 -4.58 13.82
C VAL A 237 1.18 -3.35 13.22
N SER A 238 1.96 -2.36 12.85
CA SER A 238 1.46 -1.12 12.23
C SER A 238 2.10 -0.84 10.88
N VAL A 239 1.36 -0.19 9.97
CA VAL A 239 1.84 0.18 8.62
C VAL A 239 1.79 1.68 8.36
N THR A 240 1.19 2.47 9.25
CA THR A 240 1.03 3.92 9.07
C THR A 240 1.95 4.72 9.98
N THR A 241 1.95 4.42 11.26
CA THR A 241 2.74 5.08 12.29
C THR A 241 3.27 4.02 13.26
N PRO A 242 4.51 4.15 13.75
CA PRO A 242 5.08 3.16 14.66
C PRO A 242 4.29 3.05 15.97
N GLY A 243 4.29 1.86 16.56
CA GLY A 243 3.87 1.63 17.94
C GLY A 243 4.89 2.13 18.95
N PRO A 244 4.59 2.00 20.26
CA PRO A 244 5.55 2.34 21.32
C PRO A 244 6.79 1.46 21.23
N GLN A 245 7.97 2.03 21.54
CA GLN A 245 9.24 1.30 21.53
C GLN A 245 9.28 0.17 22.56
N ASP A 246 8.67 0.40 23.74
CA ASP A 246 8.44 -0.61 24.75
C ASP A 246 6.93 -0.76 24.97
N ALA A 247 6.41 -1.87 24.49
CA ALA A 247 4.99 -2.19 24.63
C ALA A 247 4.66 -2.93 25.94
N GLY A 248 5.66 -3.32 26.74
CA GLY A 248 5.49 -4.10 27.98
C GLY A 248 4.89 -5.48 27.73
N ARG A 249 4.62 -6.22 28.79
CA ARG A 249 3.89 -7.52 28.79
C ARG A 249 4.39 -8.55 27.75
N GLY A 250 5.65 -8.41 27.26
CA GLY A 250 6.20 -9.25 26.20
C GLY A 250 5.61 -9.00 24.80
N VAL A 251 4.82 -7.94 24.64
CA VAL A 251 4.20 -7.59 23.35
C VAL A 251 5.26 -7.12 22.36
N ARG A 252 5.25 -7.70 21.16
CA ARG A 252 6.14 -7.28 20.05
C ARG A 252 5.47 -6.16 19.26
N ALA A 253 6.03 -4.95 19.28
CA ALA A 253 5.58 -3.84 18.45
C ALA A 253 6.47 -3.71 17.21
N VAL A 254 5.88 -3.81 16.01
CA VAL A 254 6.60 -3.76 14.73
C VAL A 254 5.95 -2.74 13.81
N HIS A 255 6.77 -1.90 13.15
CA HIS A 255 6.34 -1.00 12.08
C HIS A 255 6.79 -1.58 10.73
N VAL A 256 5.86 -1.81 9.82
CA VAL A 256 6.07 -2.53 8.57
C VAL A 256 6.01 -1.60 7.37
N PHE A 257 6.99 -1.72 6.49
CA PHE A 257 6.95 -1.20 5.12
C PHE A 257 6.90 -2.38 4.17
N GLY A 258 5.93 -2.39 3.26
CA GLY A 258 5.82 -3.44 2.25
C GLY A 258 7.07 -3.48 1.37
N ARG A 259 7.63 -4.66 1.17
CA ARG A 259 8.78 -4.92 0.30
C ARG A 259 8.39 -5.78 -0.89
N SER A 260 9.12 -5.63 -2.00
CA SER A 260 8.96 -6.49 -3.17
C SER A 260 9.37 -7.93 -2.82
N ASP A 261 8.52 -8.88 -3.20
CA ASP A 261 8.77 -10.32 -3.07
C ASP A 261 7.95 -11.06 -4.12
N ALA A 262 8.61 -11.52 -5.18
CA ALA A 262 7.95 -12.17 -6.31
C ALA A 262 7.31 -13.51 -5.92
N ALA A 263 7.88 -14.26 -4.96
CA ALA A 263 7.32 -15.52 -4.51
C ALA A 263 6.01 -15.32 -3.74
N GLN A 264 5.97 -14.35 -2.82
CA GLN A 264 4.75 -13.98 -2.11
C GLN A 264 3.69 -13.41 -3.06
N LEU A 265 4.11 -12.61 -4.05
CA LEU A 265 3.20 -12.07 -5.04
C LEU A 265 2.61 -13.19 -5.92
N THR A 266 3.40 -14.20 -6.28
CA THR A 266 2.93 -15.40 -7.01
C THR A 266 1.87 -16.14 -6.19
N GLU A 267 2.07 -16.31 -4.90
CA GLU A 267 1.09 -16.94 -4.00
C GLU A 267 -0.21 -16.12 -3.93
N LEU A 268 -0.10 -14.79 -3.83
CA LEU A 268 -1.28 -13.91 -3.86
C LEU A 268 -2.03 -14.01 -5.19
N VAL A 269 -1.31 -14.04 -6.32
CA VAL A 269 -1.91 -14.25 -7.65
C VAL A 269 -2.63 -15.58 -7.74
N ALA A 270 -2.03 -16.67 -7.25
CA ALA A 270 -2.66 -17.99 -7.25
C ALA A 270 -3.99 -17.99 -6.48
N ARG A 271 -4.07 -17.28 -5.35
CA ARG A 271 -5.33 -17.13 -4.58
C ARG A 271 -6.37 -16.29 -5.32
N VAL A 272 -5.94 -15.26 -6.07
CA VAL A 272 -6.85 -14.50 -6.94
C VAL A 272 -7.44 -15.40 -8.00
N ASP A 273 -6.61 -16.19 -8.67
CA ASP A 273 -7.05 -17.10 -9.74
C ASP A 273 -7.91 -18.26 -9.23
N ALA A 274 -7.70 -18.68 -7.98
CA ALA A 274 -8.58 -19.65 -7.29
C ALA A 274 -9.92 -19.03 -6.83
N GLY A 275 -10.10 -17.71 -6.95
CA GLY A 275 -11.28 -17.00 -6.45
C GLY A 275 -11.33 -16.84 -4.92
N GLU A 276 -10.21 -17.12 -4.26
CA GLU A 276 -10.07 -17.02 -2.80
C GLU A 276 -9.75 -15.59 -2.37
N LEU A 277 -9.06 -14.81 -3.21
CA LEU A 277 -8.68 -13.44 -2.94
C LEU A 277 -9.30 -12.50 -3.97
N VAL A 278 -10.08 -11.52 -3.50
CA VAL A 278 -10.76 -10.54 -4.35
C VAL A 278 -9.92 -9.28 -4.46
N ILE A 279 -9.59 -8.90 -5.70
CA ILE A 279 -9.02 -7.59 -6.02
C ILE A 279 -10.16 -6.58 -6.16
N GLU A 280 -10.18 -5.56 -5.31
CA GLU A 280 -11.18 -4.49 -5.39
C GLU A 280 -10.59 -3.24 -6.00
N VAL A 281 -11.15 -2.79 -7.11
CA VAL A 281 -10.84 -1.51 -7.75
C VAL A 281 -12.05 -0.60 -7.63
N ALA A 282 -11.90 0.48 -6.88
CA ALA A 282 -12.97 1.44 -6.66
C ALA A 282 -13.16 2.39 -7.85
N GLU A 283 -12.07 2.72 -8.54
CA GLU A 283 -12.07 3.69 -9.64
C GLU A 283 -10.98 3.37 -10.66
N ARG A 284 -11.26 3.65 -11.93
CA ARG A 284 -10.31 3.54 -13.05
C ARG A 284 -10.25 4.87 -13.76
N LEU A 285 -9.04 5.41 -13.92
CA LEU A 285 -8.81 6.72 -14.54
C LEU A 285 -7.66 6.65 -15.56
N PRO A 286 -7.65 7.55 -16.55
CA PRO A 286 -6.48 7.72 -17.41
C PRO A 286 -5.24 8.14 -16.62
N LEU A 287 -4.07 7.71 -17.03
CA LEU A 287 -2.80 8.09 -16.41
C LEU A 287 -2.61 9.62 -16.35
N ALA A 288 -3.13 10.36 -17.32
CA ALA A 288 -3.09 11.82 -17.36
C ALA A 288 -3.76 12.47 -16.13
N ASP A 289 -4.67 11.76 -15.45
CA ASP A 289 -5.39 12.26 -14.28
C ASP A 289 -4.66 11.97 -12.95
N LEU A 290 -3.45 11.41 -12.97
CA LEU A 290 -2.70 11.05 -11.76
C LEU A 290 -2.51 12.24 -10.81
N ALA A 291 -2.25 13.45 -11.33
CA ALA A 291 -2.15 14.66 -10.52
C ALA A 291 -3.45 14.93 -9.73
N THR A 292 -4.61 14.74 -10.36
CA THR A 292 -5.93 14.86 -9.73
C THR A 292 -6.14 13.81 -8.64
N VAL A 293 -5.69 12.57 -8.87
CA VAL A 293 -5.75 11.49 -7.86
C VAL A 293 -4.92 11.85 -6.63
N HIS A 294 -3.68 12.31 -6.82
CA HIS A 294 -2.83 12.79 -5.72
C HIS A 294 -3.45 13.97 -4.97
N ALA A 295 -4.08 14.91 -5.69
CA ALA A 295 -4.78 16.05 -5.10
C ALA A 295 -5.96 15.62 -4.21
N ARG A 296 -6.77 14.65 -4.68
CA ARG A 296 -7.90 14.07 -3.92
C ARG A 296 -7.44 13.31 -2.66
N ALA A 297 -6.27 12.69 -2.72
CA ALA A 297 -5.69 11.96 -1.59
C ALA A 297 -4.98 12.88 -0.57
N ALA A 298 -4.65 14.13 -0.93
CA ALA A 298 -3.74 14.97 -0.16
C ALA A 298 -4.21 15.23 1.29
N GLY A 299 -5.52 15.37 1.53
CA GLY A 299 -6.05 15.58 2.90
C GLY A 299 -5.79 14.38 3.82
N ARG A 300 -6.01 13.16 3.32
CA ARG A 300 -5.70 11.91 4.04
C ARG A 300 -4.19 11.76 4.24
N PHE A 301 -3.43 12.00 3.18
CA PHE A 301 -1.98 11.90 3.21
C PHE A 301 -1.35 12.91 4.20
N ALA A 302 -1.81 14.18 4.23
CA ALA A 302 -1.37 15.19 5.19
C ALA A 302 -1.54 14.71 6.64
N ARG A 303 -2.71 14.13 6.95
CA ARG A 303 -2.96 13.58 8.29
C ARG A 303 -2.00 12.43 8.63
N ILE A 304 -1.75 11.51 7.70
CA ILE A 304 -0.79 10.40 7.91
C ILE A 304 0.61 10.98 8.18
N ALA A 305 1.06 11.92 7.36
CA ALA A 305 2.37 12.56 7.47
C ALA A 305 2.55 13.32 8.80
N GLU A 306 1.54 14.06 9.24
CA GLU A 306 1.56 14.76 10.53
C GLU A 306 1.64 13.79 11.72
N LEU A 307 0.89 12.68 11.68
CA LEU A 307 0.90 11.67 12.74
C LEU A 307 2.23 10.91 12.78
N ALA A 308 2.78 10.56 11.62
CA ALA A 308 4.11 9.95 11.50
C ALA A 308 5.20 10.88 12.06
N ALA A 309 5.14 12.17 11.72
CA ALA A 309 6.09 13.17 12.24
C ALA A 309 6.03 13.33 13.77
N ARG A 310 4.85 13.18 14.37
CA ARG A 310 4.71 13.18 15.86
C ARG A 310 5.31 11.94 16.48
N ALA A 311 5.21 10.79 15.80
CA ALA A 311 5.72 9.52 16.29
C ALA A 311 7.24 9.37 16.10
N GLU A 312 7.75 9.75 14.93
CA GLU A 312 9.16 9.59 14.56
C GLU A 312 10.00 10.82 14.97
N GLY A 313 9.40 12.03 15.01
CA GLY A 313 10.10 13.28 15.31
C GLY A 313 11.16 13.64 14.25
N GLY A 314 12.19 14.41 14.66
CA GLY A 314 13.40 14.68 13.87
C GLY A 314 13.14 15.28 12.48
N VAL A 315 13.84 14.74 11.47
CA VAL A 315 13.87 15.28 10.09
C VAL A 315 12.49 15.34 9.43
N LEU A 316 11.64 14.33 9.65
CA LEU A 316 10.28 14.31 9.07
C LEU A 316 9.43 15.48 9.60
N ALA A 317 9.48 15.73 10.92
CA ALA A 317 8.75 16.84 11.54
C ALA A 317 9.29 18.21 11.08
N GLU A 318 10.60 18.33 10.88
CA GLU A 318 11.22 19.56 10.36
C GLU A 318 10.81 19.84 8.92
N ARG A 319 10.80 18.81 8.05
CA ARG A 319 10.37 18.94 6.66
C ARG A 319 8.92 19.38 6.52
N LEU A 320 8.00 18.77 7.28
CA LEU A 320 6.59 19.17 7.27
C LEU A 320 6.38 20.61 7.74
N ARG A 321 7.21 21.09 8.67
CA ARG A 321 7.18 22.50 9.10
C ARG A 321 7.76 23.44 8.04
N ALA A 322 8.82 23.01 7.33
CA ALA A 322 9.48 23.80 6.30
C ALA A 322 8.64 23.93 5.02
N ASP A 323 7.97 22.85 4.60
CA ASP A 323 7.10 22.85 3.42
C ASP A 323 5.75 22.16 3.70
N PRO A 324 4.84 22.82 4.43
CA PRO A 324 3.51 22.29 4.65
C PRO A 324 2.67 22.22 3.36
N ALA A 325 3.06 22.93 2.30
CA ALA A 325 2.34 22.91 1.02
C ALA A 325 2.53 21.57 0.28
N ALA A 326 3.67 20.89 0.47
CA ALA A 326 3.96 19.60 -0.16
C ALA A 326 2.91 18.50 0.16
N VAL A 327 2.21 18.64 1.29
CA VAL A 327 1.21 17.67 1.76
C VAL A 327 -0.23 18.22 1.78
N ARG A 328 -0.44 19.52 1.49
CA ARG A 328 -1.79 20.12 1.54
C ARG A 328 -2.68 19.67 0.38
N ALA A 329 -3.96 19.46 0.70
CA ALA A 329 -5.00 19.27 -0.29
C ALA A 329 -5.40 20.60 -0.93
N PRO A 330 -5.58 20.67 -2.26
CA PRO A 330 -6.27 21.79 -2.89
C PRO A 330 -7.74 21.84 -2.41
N ALA A 331 -8.26 23.04 -2.21
CA ALA A 331 -9.58 23.28 -1.59
C ALA A 331 -10.79 22.67 -2.33
N ALA A 332 -10.61 22.20 -3.57
CA ALA A 332 -11.68 21.67 -4.44
C ALA A 332 -11.51 20.19 -4.82
N ALA A 333 -10.51 19.49 -4.29
CA ALA A 333 -10.32 18.07 -4.61
C ALA A 333 -11.30 17.21 -3.79
N GLY A 334 -12.16 16.45 -4.44
CA GLY A 334 -13.02 15.45 -3.78
C GLY A 334 -12.18 14.43 -2.97
N GLU A 335 -12.84 13.62 -2.15
CA GLU A 335 -12.17 12.57 -1.38
C GLU A 335 -11.87 11.35 -2.26
N LEU A 336 -10.68 10.77 -2.13
CA LEU A 336 -10.32 9.51 -2.77
C LEU A 336 -10.77 8.35 -1.88
N VAL A 337 -11.60 7.46 -2.44
CA VAL A 337 -12.16 6.30 -1.71
C VAL A 337 -11.74 5.02 -2.41
N GLY A 338 -11.13 4.10 -1.65
CA GLY A 338 -10.71 2.78 -2.17
C GLY A 338 -9.46 2.84 -3.07
N LYS A 339 -9.21 1.75 -3.79
CA LYS A 339 -8.04 1.60 -4.66
C LYS A 339 -8.34 2.17 -6.05
N THR A 340 -7.51 3.09 -6.51
CA THR A 340 -7.62 3.71 -7.84
C THR A 340 -6.54 3.12 -8.75
N VAL A 341 -6.96 2.60 -9.90
CA VAL A 341 -6.07 2.12 -10.97
C VAL A 341 -6.00 3.18 -12.07
N LEU A 342 -4.80 3.39 -12.58
CA LEU A 342 -4.51 4.31 -13.68
C LEU A 342 -4.01 3.53 -14.89
N THR A 343 -4.53 3.88 -16.06
CA THR A 343 -4.19 3.24 -17.33
C THR A 343 -3.56 4.25 -18.28
N PRO A 344 -2.47 3.91 -18.97
CA PRO A 344 -1.83 4.75 -19.99
C PRO A 344 -2.72 5.15 -21.13
#